data_77a0f3b21b5e1c686d2c015879d33cf4
#
_entry.id   77a0f3b21b5e1c686d2c015879d33cf4
#
_cell.length_a   1.000
_cell.length_b   1.000
_cell.length_c   1.000
_cell.angle_alpha   90.00
_cell.angle_beta   90.00
_cell.angle_gamma   90.00
#
_symmetry.space_group_name_H-M   'P 1'
#
loop_
_entity.id
_entity.type
_entity.pdbx_description
1 polymer ?
#
loop_
_entity_poly.entity_id
_entity_poly.type
_entity_poly.pdbx_seq_one_letter_code
_entity_poly.pdbx_strand_id
1 'polypeptide(L)'
;SLAKSDLDYTTQNINTNTNTNNIERDVANAYSLIESSYQLITPSIEKLRDVMLLENQATSTYGAIGENNPTLKAQLEKLYLKLKDENIAIQTTITEVRTQTTSLTSVLIGLTEIRTVISDLSEATALSLSVLRASRTGIDLQTDFLDTKISAMDTLNNSVTAKYSSINSTLASLKNYGNDSIQDLANSNSIASKKASVTSSENDLAKAKLGLEELKKTNE
;
A
#
# COMPACT_ATOMS: atom_id res chain seq x y z
N SER A 1 -21.72 -30.52 -27.64
CA SER A 1 -22.20 -29.42 -28.39
C SER A 1 -22.46 -28.17 -27.55
N LEU A 2 -23.53 -28.02 -26.76
CA LEU A 2 -23.76 -26.80 -25.98
C LEU A 2 -22.69 -26.57 -24.89
N ALA A 3 -22.32 -27.63 -24.15
CA ALA A 3 -21.28 -27.55 -23.12
C ALA A 3 -19.89 -27.17 -23.69
N LYS A 4 -19.59 -27.62 -24.92
CA LYS A 4 -18.32 -27.27 -25.58
C LYS A 4 -18.32 -25.82 -26.07
N SER A 5 -19.44 -25.34 -26.64
CA SER A 5 -19.61 -23.95 -27.05
C SER A 5 -19.53 -22.98 -25.85
N ASP A 6 -20.13 -23.34 -24.71
CA ASP A 6 -20.10 -22.55 -23.49
C ASP A 6 -18.68 -22.56 -22.84
N LEU A 7 -17.94 -23.67 -22.93
CA LEU A 7 -16.55 -23.74 -22.53
C LEU A 7 -15.66 -22.84 -23.40
N ASP A 8 -15.84 -22.90 -24.73
CA ASP A 8 -15.05 -22.09 -25.68
C ASP A 8 -15.31 -20.59 -25.46
N TYR A 9 -16.56 -20.19 -25.25
CA TYR A 9 -16.94 -18.81 -24.92
C TYR A 9 -16.33 -18.34 -23.60
N THR A 10 -16.38 -19.17 -22.56
CA THR A 10 -15.80 -18.86 -21.23
C THR A 10 -14.27 -18.74 -21.31
N THR A 11 -13.61 -19.54 -22.14
CA THR A 11 -12.17 -19.53 -22.32
C THR A 11 -11.69 -18.30 -23.13
N GLN A 12 -12.46 -17.86 -24.13
CA GLN A 12 -12.14 -16.67 -24.92
C GLN A 12 -12.30 -15.35 -24.14
N ASN A 13 -13.19 -15.29 -23.16
CA ASN A 13 -13.41 -14.11 -22.35
C ASN A 13 -12.37 -13.90 -21.22
N ILE A 14 -11.55 -14.90 -20.93
CA ILE A 14 -10.42 -14.75 -20.02
C ILE A 14 -9.24 -14.14 -20.77
N ASN A 15 -9.26 -12.84 -20.92
CA ASN A 15 -8.17 -12.09 -21.55
C ASN A 15 -7.01 -11.89 -20.57
N THR A 16 -6.28 -12.99 -20.30
CA THR A 16 -5.23 -13.07 -19.28
C THR A 16 -3.98 -12.22 -19.59
N ASN A 17 -3.72 -11.90 -20.86
CA ASN A 17 -2.45 -11.28 -21.26
C ASN A 17 -2.37 -9.77 -21.00
N THR A 18 -3.46 -9.03 -21.06
CA THR A 18 -3.41 -7.57 -20.88
C THR A 18 -3.32 -7.17 -19.40
N ASN A 19 -3.93 -7.95 -18.52
CA ASN A 19 -3.90 -7.70 -17.06
C ASN A 19 -2.53 -8.01 -16.45
N THR A 20 -1.85 -9.07 -16.87
CA THR A 20 -0.56 -9.47 -16.29
C THR A 20 0.51 -8.37 -16.46
N ASN A 21 0.66 -7.82 -17.66
CA ASN A 21 1.62 -6.75 -17.94
C ASN A 21 1.32 -5.45 -17.16
N ASN A 22 0.05 -5.15 -16.92
CA ASN A 22 -0.35 -3.99 -16.13
C ASN A 22 -0.05 -4.20 -14.62
N ILE A 23 -0.33 -5.40 -14.11
CA ILE A 23 -0.03 -5.76 -12.71
C ILE A 23 1.47 -5.68 -12.45
N GLU A 24 2.30 -6.27 -13.30
CA GLU A 24 3.76 -6.25 -13.14
C GLU A 24 4.31 -4.82 -13.13
N ARG A 25 3.84 -3.97 -14.06
CA ARG A 25 4.23 -2.55 -14.08
C ARG A 25 3.80 -1.82 -12.82
N ASP A 26 2.57 -2.03 -12.36
CA ASP A 26 2.03 -1.32 -11.22
C ASP A 26 2.62 -1.83 -9.89
N VAL A 27 3.00 -3.09 -9.81
CA VAL A 27 3.81 -3.66 -8.71
C VAL A 27 5.20 -3.02 -8.68
N ALA A 28 5.86 -2.88 -9.84
CA ALA A 28 7.16 -2.23 -9.93
C ALA A 28 7.11 -0.73 -9.53
N ASN A 29 6.06 -0.03 -9.97
CA ASN A 29 5.82 1.36 -9.57
C ASN A 29 5.55 1.49 -8.06
N ALA A 30 4.79 0.57 -7.51
CA ALA A 30 4.51 0.52 -6.08
C ALA A 30 5.77 0.22 -5.25
N TYR A 31 6.63 -0.68 -5.72
CA TYR A 31 7.92 -0.91 -5.09
C TYR A 31 8.79 0.36 -5.09
N SER A 32 8.86 1.08 -6.22
CA SER A 32 9.57 2.37 -6.30
C SER A 32 8.99 3.42 -5.34
N LEU A 33 7.66 3.40 -5.15
CA LEU A 33 7.00 4.28 -4.18
C LEU A 33 7.36 3.89 -2.74
N ILE A 34 7.44 2.60 -2.41
CA ILE A 34 7.93 2.11 -1.11
C ILE A 34 9.32 2.65 -0.83
N GLU A 35 10.26 2.44 -1.75
CA GLU A 35 11.65 2.88 -1.58
C GLU A 35 11.75 4.40 -1.39
N SER A 36 11.09 5.19 -2.23
CA SER A 36 11.12 6.65 -2.13
C SER A 36 10.41 7.18 -0.87
N SER A 37 9.42 6.45 -0.36
CA SER A 37 8.73 6.79 0.89
C SER A 37 9.60 6.44 2.11
N TYR A 38 10.25 5.29 2.08
CA TYR A 38 11.17 4.88 3.14
C TYR A 38 12.35 5.86 3.27
N GLN A 39 12.93 6.30 2.13
CA GLN A 39 13.99 7.30 2.12
C GLN A 39 13.56 8.67 2.66
N LEU A 40 12.26 8.99 2.65
CA LEU A 40 11.73 10.23 3.21
C LEU A 40 11.61 10.18 4.74
N ILE A 41 11.39 9.01 5.36
CA ILE A 41 11.03 8.88 6.77
C ILE A 41 12.13 9.41 7.70
N THR A 42 13.33 8.86 7.63
CA THR A 42 14.42 9.22 8.55
C THR A 42 14.78 10.71 8.47
N PRO A 43 15.03 11.32 7.28
CA PRO A 43 15.31 12.75 7.20
C PRO A 43 14.15 13.63 7.70
N SER A 44 12.91 13.16 7.56
CA SER A 44 11.74 13.88 8.05
C SER A 44 11.65 13.89 9.57
N ILE A 45 11.93 12.75 10.21
CA ILE A 45 12.00 12.64 11.68
C ILE A 45 13.14 13.51 12.24
N GLU A 46 14.30 13.51 11.59
CA GLU A 46 15.41 14.38 11.96
C GLU A 46 15.05 15.86 11.82
N LYS A 47 14.41 16.24 10.71
CA LYS A 47 13.96 17.61 10.51
C LYS A 47 12.91 18.04 11.53
N LEU A 48 11.98 17.14 11.88
CA LEU A 48 11.01 17.35 12.94
C LEU A 48 11.70 17.61 14.28
N ARG A 49 12.69 16.77 14.65
CA ARG A 49 13.52 16.94 15.85
C ARG A 49 14.19 18.31 15.87
N ASP A 50 14.86 18.68 14.78
CA ASP A 50 15.68 19.90 14.72
C ASP A 50 14.82 21.17 14.69
N VAL A 51 13.68 21.14 13.97
CA VAL A 51 12.76 22.27 13.94
C VAL A 51 12.13 22.51 15.30
N MET A 52 11.71 21.43 15.96
CA MET A 52 10.99 21.50 17.22
C MET A 52 11.90 21.42 18.45
N LEU A 53 13.21 21.27 18.28
CA LEU A 53 14.23 21.14 19.35
C LEU A 53 13.91 20.00 20.33
N LEU A 54 13.33 18.90 19.87
CA LEU A 54 12.77 17.84 20.71
C LEU A 54 13.79 17.11 21.61
N GLU A 55 15.08 17.14 21.25
CA GLU A 55 16.17 16.58 22.04
C GLU A 55 16.97 17.65 22.83
N ASN A 56 16.58 18.94 22.71
CA ASN A 56 17.21 20.08 23.38
C ASN A 56 16.28 20.74 24.42
N GLN A 57 15.58 19.93 25.19
CA GLN A 57 14.51 20.35 26.10
C GLN A 57 14.95 21.28 27.24
N ALA A 58 16.25 21.34 27.53
CA ALA A 58 16.81 22.20 28.56
C ALA A 58 17.00 23.67 28.17
N THR A 59 16.68 24.04 26.90
CA THR A 59 16.87 25.40 26.40
C THR A 59 15.64 26.29 26.66
N SER A 60 15.88 27.59 26.90
CA SER A 60 14.79 28.57 27.02
C SER A 60 13.99 28.69 25.70
N THR A 61 14.68 28.56 24.56
CA THR A 61 14.03 28.53 23.22
C THR A 61 13.04 27.37 23.11
N TYR A 62 13.42 26.18 23.55
CA TYR A 62 12.49 25.03 23.59
C TYR A 62 11.29 25.31 24.51
N GLY A 63 11.53 25.97 25.65
CA GLY A 63 10.47 26.38 26.58
C GLY A 63 9.44 27.29 25.91
N ALA A 64 9.87 28.25 25.07
CA ALA A 64 9.02 29.19 24.36
C ALA A 64 8.25 28.55 23.19
N ILE A 65 8.75 27.46 22.59
CA ILE A 65 8.03 26.72 21.54
C ILE A 65 6.80 26.04 22.17
N GLY A 66 5.61 26.39 21.64
CA GLY A 66 4.31 25.85 22.09
C GLY A 66 3.91 26.23 23.51
N GLU A 67 4.51 27.28 24.11
CA GLU A 67 4.22 27.73 25.48
C GLU A 67 2.73 28.01 25.70
N ASN A 68 2.04 28.58 24.69
CA ASN A 68 0.62 28.88 24.77
C ASN A 68 -0.28 27.64 24.65
N ASN A 69 0.28 26.46 24.31
CA ASN A 69 -0.47 25.21 24.28
C ASN A 69 0.43 24.01 24.62
N PRO A 70 0.72 23.80 25.90
CA PRO A 70 1.60 22.73 26.36
C PRO A 70 1.02 21.33 26.10
N THR A 71 -0.30 21.21 25.96
CA THR A 71 -0.95 19.93 25.64
C THR A 71 -0.59 19.46 24.23
N LEU A 72 -0.65 20.35 23.22
CA LEU A 72 -0.23 20.02 21.86
C LEU A 72 1.25 19.65 21.80
N LYS A 73 2.10 20.37 22.55
CA LYS A 73 3.52 20.08 22.63
C LYS A 73 3.79 18.67 23.18
N ALA A 74 3.12 18.30 24.29
CA ALA A 74 3.25 16.96 24.87
C ALA A 74 2.75 15.85 23.93
N GLN A 75 1.69 16.11 23.16
CA GLN A 75 1.21 15.17 22.14
C GLN A 75 2.26 14.97 21.02
N LEU A 76 2.87 16.07 20.56
CA LEU A 76 3.93 16.01 19.55
C LEU A 76 5.14 15.22 20.04
N GLU A 77 5.59 15.44 21.27
CA GLU A 77 6.71 14.70 21.87
C GLU A 77 6.44 13.18 21.90
N LYS A 78 5.24 12.81 22.32
CA LYS A 78 4.81 11.40 22.31
C LYS A 78 4.79 10.80 20.90
N LEU A 79 4.29 11.55 19.94
CA LEU A 79 4.23 11.09 18.55
C LEU A 79 5.63 10.99 17.92
N TYR A 80 6.52 11.92 18.25
CA TYR A 80 7.92 11.84 17.83
C TYR A 80 8.63 10.58 18.35
N LEU A 81 8.43 10.21 19.60
CA LEU A 81 8.99 8.96 20.16
C LEU A 81 8.42 7.74 19.44
N LYS A 82 7.11 7.71 19.20
CA LYS A 82 6.46 6.66 18.41
C LYS A 82 7.08 6.53 17.03
N LEU A 83 7.29 7.63 16.32
CA LEU A 83 7.90 7.66 14.99
C LEU A 83 9.34 7.11 14.98
N LYS A 84 10.13 7.37 16.04
CA LYS A 84 11.47 6.77 16.16
C LYS A 84 11.40 5.25 16.24
N ASP A 85 10.47 4.70 17.03
CA ASP A 85 10.29 3.26 17.18
C ASP A 85 9.78 2.64 15.87
N GLU A 86 8.82 3.26 15.20
CA GLU A 86 8.29 2.83 13.91
C GLU A 86 9.35 2.85 12.81
N ASN A 87 10.22 3.86 12.79
CA ASN A 87 11.33 3.94 11.83
C ASN A 87 12.32 2.76 11.99
N ILE A 88 12.50 2.27 13.20
CA ILE A 88 13.32 1.07 13.45
C ILE A 88 12.56 -0.19 13.00
N ALA A 89 11.29 -0.30 13.37
CA ALA A 89 10.48 -1.48 13.07
C ALA A 89 10.31 -1.70 11.56
N ILE A 90 10.06 -0.64 10.79
CA ILE A 90 9.81 -0.75 9.34
C ILE A 90 11.02 -1.26 8.55
N GLN A 91 12.24 -1.14 9.06
CA GLN A 91 13.46 -1.61 8.39
C GLN A 91 13.40 -3.09 8.05
N THR A 92 12.81 -3.91 8.94
CA THR A 92 12.64 -5.34 8.72
C THR A 92 11.71 -5.59 7.53
N THR A 93 10.53 -4.97 7.51
CA THR A 93 9.57 -5.09 6.42
C THR A 93 10.16 -4.65 5.09
N ILE A 94 10.88 -3.53 5.06
CA ILE A 94 11.53 -3.04 3.83
C ILE A 94 12.60 -4.03 3.33
N THR A 95 13.35 -4.63 4.22
CA THR A 95 14.35 -5.64 3.87
C THR A 95 13.68 -6.87 3.23
N GLU A 96 12.56 -7.33 3.77
CA GLU A 96 11.78 -8.44 3.22
C GLU A 96 11.19 -8.08 1.84
N VAL A 97 10.61 -6.90 1.68
CA VAL A 97 10.06 -6.43 0.40
C VAL A 97 11.15 -6.36 -0.68
N ARG A 98 12.37 -5.95 -0.32
CA ARG A 98 13.52 -5.90 -1.25
C ARG A 98 13.92 -7.27 -1.80
N THR A 99 13.65 -8.34 -1.08
CA THR A 99 13.90 -9.72 -1.56
C THR A 99 12.78 -10.25 -2.46
N GLN A 100 11.61 -9.60 -2.48
CA GLN A 100 10.40 -10.05 -3.18
C GLN A 100 9.73 -8.93 -3.98
N THR A 101 10.50 -8.16 -4.72
CA THR A 101 10.08 -6.93 -5.42
C THR A 101 8.97 -7.12 -6.46
N THR A 102 8.80 -8.33 -6.97
CA THR A 102 7.76 -8.71 -7.97
C THR A 102 6.52 -9.33 -7.33
N SER A 103 6.52 -9.55 -6.03
CA SER A 103 5.38 -10.14 -5.31
C SER A 103 4.34 -9.07 -4.97
N LEU A 104 3.15 -9.16 -5.55
CA LEU A 104 2.02 -8.29 -5.23
C LEU A 104 1.73 -8.27 -3.72
N THR A 105 1.75 -9.45 -3.08
CA THR A 105 1.50 -9.57 -1.63
C THR A 105 2.55 -8.85 -0.81
N SER A 106 3.84 -9.05 -1.11
CA SER A 106 4.93 -8.39 -0.39
C SER A 106 4.89 -6.87 -0.55
N VAL A 107 4.61 -6.39 -1.77
CA VAL A 107 4.47 -4.96 -2.05
C VAL A 107 3.25 -4.36 -1.34
N LEU A 108 2.12 -5.06 -1.27
CA LEU A 108 0.95 -4.61 -0.51
C LEU A 108 1.23 -4.52 0.99
N ILE A 109 1.96 -5.47 1.57
CA ILE A 109 2.41 -5.42 2.97
C ILE A 109 3.31 -4.20 3.18
N GLY A 110 4.34 -4.04 2.36
CA GLY A 110 5.27 -2.91 2.45
C GLY A 110 4.59 -1.55 2.33
N LEU A 111 3.67 -1.39 1.37
CA LEU A 111 2.88 -0.16 1.24
C LEU A 111 1.98 0.10 2.45
N THR A 112 1.41 -0.95 3.06
CA THR A 112 0.52 -0.81 4.22
C THR A 112 1.31 -0.35 5.44
N GLU A 113 2.48 -0.93 5.68
CA GLU A 113 3.35 -0.55 6.79
C GLU A 113 3.90 0.88 6.60
N ILE A 114 4.44 1.19 5.42
CA ILE A 114 4.93 2.55 5.10
C ILE A 114 3.80 3.57 5.22
N ARG A 115 2.58 3.25 4.78
CA ARG A 115 1.42 4.14 4.92
C ARG A 115 1.18 4.51 6.37
N THR A 116 1.31 3.57 7.30
CA THR A 116 1.12 3.84 8.74
C THR A 116 2.15 4.85 9.23
N VAL A 117 3.42 4.64 8.96
CA VAL A 117 4.50 5.55 9.39
C VAL A 117 4.36 6.93 8.73
N ILE A 118 4.06 6.99 7.43
CA ILE A 118 3.85 8.27 6.71
C ILE A 118 2.58 8.99 7.22
N SER A 119 1.54 8.27 7.63
CA SER A 119 0.35 8.85 8.28
C SER A 119 0.70 9.53 9.60
N ASP A 120 1.44 8.84 10.46
CA ASP A 120 1.88 9.37 11.74
C ASP A 120 2.84 10.55 11.57
N LEU A 121 3.71 10.48 10.57
CA LEU A 121 4.60 11.59 10.20
C LEU A 121 3.82 12.80 9.68
N SER A 122 2.74 12.58 8.90
CA SER A 122 1.84 13.66 8.47
C SER A 122 1.12 14.31 9.64
N GLU A 123 0.65 13.51 10.61
CA GLU A 123 0.06 14.02 11.83
C GLU A 123 1.09 14.82 12.65
N ALA A 124 2.31 14.31 12.80
CA ALA A 124 3.37 14.98 13.54
C ALA A 124 3.76 16.32 12.92
N THR A 125 3.85 16.41 11.59
CA THR A 125 4.17 17.66 10.90
C THR A 125 3.04 18.69 11.01
N ALA A 126 1.78 18.28 10.88
CA ALA A 126 0.62 19.14 11.09
C ALA A 126 0.52 19.64 12.55
N LEU A 127 0.76 18.73 13.51
CA LEU A 127 0.79 19.06 14.93
C LEU A 127 1.93 20.04 15.25
N SER A 128 3.10 19.86 14.65
CA SER A 128 4.24 20.77 14.78
C SER A 128 3.92 22.17 14.33
N LEU A 129 3.23 22.34 13.20
CA LEU A 129 2.75 23.65 12.75
C LEU A 129 1.80 24.31 13.78
N SER A 130 0.91 23.52 14.37
CA SER A 130 0.01 24.01 15.41
C SER A 130 0.77 24.43 16.68
N VAL A 131 1.78 23.66 17.08
CA VAL A 131 2.65 23.98 18.22
C VAL A 131 3.48 25.24 17.94
N LEU A 132 4.09 25.36 16.74
CA LEU A 132 4.85 26.56 16.36
C LEU A 132 3.96 27.81 16.37
N ARG A 133 2.76 27.73 15.84
CA ARG A 133 1.79 28.85 15.85
C ARG A 133 1.29 29.23 17.27
N ALA A 134 1.36 28.28 18.20
CA ALA A 134 1.06 28.50 19.62
C ALA A 134 2.30 28.90 20.43
N SER A 135 3.41 29.24 19.77
CA SER A 135 4.64 29.68 20.44
C SER A 135 4.58 31.16 20.80
N ARG A 136 5.26 31.51 21.86
CA ARG A 136 5.40 32.92 22.27
C ARG A 136 6.70 33.49 21.76
N THR A 137 6.62 34.58 20.99
CA THR A 137 7.79 35.36 20.56
C THR A 137 8.30 36.25 21.67
N GLY A 138 9.62 36.46 21.71
CA GLY A 138 10.29 37.28 22.70
C GLY A 138 11.80 37.14 22.62
N ILE A 139 12.49 37.35 23.74
CA ILE A 139 13.96 37.25 23.80
C ILE A 139 14.44 35.83 23.48
N ASP A 140 13.73 34.83 23.95
CA ASP A 140 14.06 33.40 23.80
C ASP A 140 13.65 32.82 22.46
N LEU A 141 12.68 33.41 21.75
CA LEU A 141 12.17 32.97 20.48
C LEU A 141 11.85 34.18 19.58
N GLN A 142 12.77 34.54 18.73
CA GLN A 142 12.61 35.66 17.79
C GLN A 142 11.62 35.32 16.67
N THR A 143 10.88 36.33 16.19
CA THR A 143 9.85 36.15 15.14
C THR A 143 10.44 35.56 13.87
N ASP A 144 11.56 36.08 13.36
CA ASP A 144 12.21 35.59 12.12
C ASP A 144 12.64 34.12 12.25
N PHE A 145 13.10 33.73 13.44
CA PHE A 145 13.45 32.34 13.71
C PHE A 145 12.21 31.45 13.69
N LEU A 146 11.11 31.89 14.31
CA LEU A 146 9.83 31.15 14.32
C LEU A 146 9.27 31.01 12.91
N ASP A 147 9.25 32.08 12.12
CA ASP A 147 8.76 32.08 10.74
C ASP A 147 9.58 31.11 9.85
N THR A 148 10.92 31.07 10.05
CA THR A 148 11.79 30.11 9.39
C THR A 148 11.42 28.66 9.75
N LYS A 149 11.12 28.39 11.03
CA LYS A 149 10.71 27.07 11.50
C LYS A 149 9.34 26.67 10.94
N ILE A 150 8.38 27.58 10.92
CA ILE A 150 7.06 27.38 10.32
C ILE A 150 7.21 27.06 8.83
N SER A 151 7.96 27.84 8.06
CA SER A 151 8.18 27.61 6.62
C SER A 151 8.83 26.26 6.34
N ALA A 152 9.83 25.88 7.15
CA ALA A 152 10.50 24.58 7.04
C ALA A 152 9.53 23.42 7.33
N MET A 153 8.62 23.57 8.28
CA MET A 153 7.64 22.57 8.64
C MET A 153 6.48 22.50 7.65
N ASP A 154 6.02 23.63 7.09
CA ASP A 154 5.04 23.67 6.00
C ASP A 154 5.55 22.90 4.76
N THR A 155 6.81 23.11 4.38
CA THR A 155 7.45 22.39 3.28
C THR A 155 7.47 20.88 3.54
N LEU A 156 7.85 20.48 4.75
CA LEU A 156 7.88 19.06 5.14
C LEU A 156 6.47 18.46 5.14
N ASN A 157 5.51 19.15 5.74
CA ASN A 157 4.12 18.70 5.81
C ASN A 157 3.53 18.47 4.40
N ASN A 158 3.77 19.39 3.47
CA ASN A 158 3.32 19.25 2.09
C ASN A 158 3.94 18.03 1.40
N SER A 159 5.25 17.80 1.60
CA SER A 159 5.95 16.64 1.03
C SER A 159 5.41 15.31 1.57
N VAL A 160 5.21 15.23 2.89
CA VAL A 160 4.69 14.03 3.56
C VAL A 160 3.24 13.75 3.17
N THR A 161 2.40 14.79 3.12
CA THR A 161 0.99 14.68 2.73
C THR A 161 0.84 14.22 1.27
N ALA A 162 1.66 14.75 0.36
CA ALA A 162 1.69 14.30 -1.03
C ALA A 162 2.09 12.83 -1.14
N LYS A 163 3.09 12.40 -0.35
CA LYS A 163 3.53 11.01 -0.32
C LYS A 163 2.42 10.09 0.24
N TYR A 164 1.75 10.49 1.31
CA TYR A 164 0.61 9.76 1.87
C TYR A 164 -0.52 9.56 0.85
N SER A 165 -0.86 10.62 0.11
CA SER A 165 -1.87 10.56 -0.95
C SER A 165 -1.48 9.59 -2.06
N SER A 166 -0.21 9.62 -2.49
CA SER A 166 0.32 8.69 -3.52
C SER A 166 0.25 7.23 -3.06
N ILE A 167 0.60 6.95 -1.79
CA ILE A 167 0.52 5.61 -1.22
C ILE A 167 -0.93 5.11 -1.18
N ASN A 168 -1.87 5.95 -0.74
CA ASN A 168 -3.29 5.58 -0.69
C ASN A 168 -3.86 5.27 -2.08
N SER A 169 -3.53 6.09 -3.08
CA SER A 169 -3.95 5.86 -4.47
C SER A 169 -3.38 4.54 -5.02
N THR A 170 -2.09 4.28 -4.80
CA THR A 170 -1.43 3.05 -5.25
C THR A 170 -2.01 1.82 -4.55
N LEU A 171 -2.24 1.89 -3.24
CA LEU A 171 -2.89 0.81 -2.49
C LEU A 171 -4.30 0.51 -3.00
N ALA A 172 -5.09 1.53 -3.32
CA ALA A 172 -6.42 1.34 -3.89
C ALA A 172 -6.35 0.63 -5.25
N SER A 173 -5.44 1.06 -6.13
CA SER A 173 -5.23 0.42 -7.44
C SER A 173 -4.80 -1.05 -7.32
N LEU A 174 -3.81 -1.35 -6.45
CA LEU A 174 -3.31 -2.72 -6.28
C LEU A 174 -4.33 -3.65 -5.61
N LYS A 175 -5.17 -3.16 -4.71
CA LYS A 175 -6.25 -3.95 -4.12
C LYS A 175 -7.31 -4.37 -5.13
N ASN A 176 -7.55 -3.56 -6.16
CA ASN A 176 -8.46 -3.94 -7.24
C ASN A 176 -7.92 -5.16 -8.01
N TYR A 177 -6.61 -5.23 -8.27
CA TYR A 177 -6.00 -6.44 -8.86
C TYR A 177 -6.15 -7.69 -7.98
N GLY A 178 -6.10 -7.54 -6.66
CA GLY A 178 -6.35 -8.64 -5.74
C GLY A 178 -7.77 -9.20 -5.88
N ASN A 179 -8.77 -8.34 -6.06
CA ASN A 179 -10.15 -8.74 -6.31
C ASN A 179 -10.31 -9.38 -7.69
N ASP A 180 -9.65 -8.83 -8.72
CA ASP A 180 -9.65 -9.40 -10.08
C ASP A 180 -8.98 -10.79 -10.09
N SER A 181 -7.90 -10.98 -9.34
CA SER A 181 -7.23 -12.28 -9.20
C SER A 181 -8.10 -13.34 -8.52
N ILE A 182 -8.94 -12.95 -7.56
CA ILE A 182 -9.93 -13.83 -6.94
C ILE A 182 -11.01 -14.21 -7.95
N GLN A 183 -11.46 -13.26 -8.76
CA GLN A 183 -12.44 -13.51 -9.83
C GLN A 183 -11.85 -14.41 -10.92
N ASP A 184 -10.58 -14.23 -11.29
CA ASP A 184 -9.90 -15.09 -12.25
C ASP A 184 -9.73 -16.53 -11.73
N LEU A 185 -9.46 -16.70 -10.45
CA LEU A 185 -9.43 -18.03 -9.82
C LEU A 185 -10.79 -18.69 -9.82
N ALA A 186 -11.86 -17.94 -9.53
CA ALA A 186 -13.23 -18.43 -9.58
C ALA A 186 -13.62 -18.84 -11.03
N ASN A 187 -13.22 -18.04 -12.02
CA ASN A 187 -13.41 -18.33 -13.44
C ASN A 187 -12.65 -19.59 -13.86
N SER A 188 -11.38 -19.74 -13.42
CA SER A 188 -10.56 -20.93 -13.69
C SER A 188 -11.18 -22.19 -13.12
N ASN A 189 -11.72 -22.14 -11.90
CA ASN A 189 -12.45 -23.26 -11.28
C ASN A 189 -13.73 -23.60 -12.06
N SER A 190 -14.45 -22.59 -12.54
CA SER A 190 -15.64 -22.77 -13.40
C SER A 190 -15.27 -23.46 -14.71
N ILE A 191 -14.16 -23.08 -15.35
CA ILE A 191 -13.66 -23.71 -16.58
C ILE A 191 -13.27 -25.17 -16.31
N ALA A 192 -12.58 -25.46 -15.22
CA ALA A 192 -12.21 -26.83 -14.85
C ALA A 192 -13.44 -27.72 -14.64
N SER A 193 -14.48 -27.21 -13.99
CA SER A 193 -15.75 -27.89 -13.81
C SER A 193 -16.46 -28.16 -15.14
N LYS A 194 -16.51 -27.15 -16.04
CA LYS A 194 -17.10 -27.30 -17.38
C LYS A 194 -16.33 -28.30 -18.25
N LYS A 195 -14.97 -28.32 -18.16
CA LYS A 195 -14.14 -29.33 -18.83
C LYS A 195 -14.48 -30.75 -18.36
N ALA A 196 -14.60 -30.96 -17.04
CA ALA A 196 -14.97 -32.26 -16.49
C ALA A 196 -16.34 -32.72 -16.98
N SER A 197 -17.32 -31.80 -17.05
CA SER A 197 -18.65 -32.06 -17.60
C SER A 197 -18.62 -32.44 -19.09
N VAL A 198 -17.84 -31.74 -19.91
CA VAL A 198 -17.63 -32.07 -21.33
C VAL A 198 -17.02 -33.47 -21.48
N THR A 199 -15.96 -33.79 -20.72
CA THR A 199 -15.32 -35.11 -20.75
C THR A 199 -16.29 -36.21 -20.36
N SER A 200 -17.12 -36.00 -19.33
CA SER A 200 -18.17 -36.95 -18.94
C SER A 200 -19.15 -37.19 -20.07
N SER A 201 -19.64 -36.12 -20.70
CA SER A 201 -20.58 -36.22 -21.83
C SER A 201 -19.98 -36.91 -23.06
N GLU A 202 -18.70 -36.73 -23.35
CA GLU A 202 -17.98 -37.41 -24.41
C GLU A 202 -17.85 -38.91 -24.15
N ASN A 203 -17.56 -39.28 -22.88
CA ASN A 203 -17.52 -40.68 -22.44
C ASN A 203 -18.89 -41.37 -22.55
N ASP A 204 -19.98 -40.69 -22.16
CA ASP A 204 -21.33 -41.19 -22.26
C ASP A 204 -21.77 -41.38 -23.73
N LEU A 205 -21.36 -40.43 -24.60
CA LEU A 205 -21.61 -40.58 -26.04
C LEU A 205 -20.82 -41.75 -26.64
N ALA A 206 -19.58 -41.98 -26.20
CA ALA A 206 -18.78 -43.12 -26.63
C ALA A 206 -19.41 -44.45 -26.22
N LYS A 207 -19.90 -44.57 -24.97
CA LYS A 207 -20.62 -45.75 -24.47
C LYS A 207 -21.91 -45.98 -25.27
N ALA A 208 -22.67 -44.94 -25.53
CA ALA A 208 -23.92 -45.06 -26.32
C ALA A 208 -23.64 -45.53 -27.77
N LYS A 209 -22.56 -45.05 -28.41
CA LYS A 209 -22.13 -45.50 -29.71
C LYS A 209 -21.74 -46.98 -29.72
N LEU A 210 -20.97 -47.45 -28.72
CA LEU A 210 -20.61 -48.85 -28.56
C LEU A 210 -21.83 -49.73 -28.37
N GLY A 211 -22.76 -49.32 -27.53
CA GLY A 211 -24.04 -50.05 -27.34
C GLY A 211 -24.88 -50.10 -28.60
N LEU A 212 -24.90 -49.09 -29.43
CA LEU A 212 -25.55 -49.07 -30.72
C LEU A 212 -24.91 -50.02 -31.74
N GLU A 213 -23.57 -50.10 -31.76
CA GLU A 213 -22.83 -51.04 -32.61
C GLU A 213 -23.05 -52.50 -32.18
N GLU A 214 -23.10 -52.79 -30.88
CA GLU A 214 -23.41 -54.11 -30.35
C GLU A 214 -24.87 -54.55 -30.75
N LEU A 215 -25.83 -53.64 -30.61
CA LEU A 215 -27.22 -53.91 -31.00
C LEU A 215 -27.36 -54.19 -32.54
N LYS A 216 -26.60 -53.49 -33.38
CA LYS A 216 -26.57 -53.78 -34.81
C LYS A 216 -26.01 -55.15 -35.10
N LYS A 217 -24.94 -55.57 -34.43
CA LYS A 217 -24.35 -56.95 -34.63
C LYS A 217 -25.27 -58.06 -34.14
N THR A 218 -26.16 -57.81 -33.19
CA THR A 218 -27.07 -58.80 -32.63
C THR A 218 -28.33 -59.01 -33.51
N ASN A 219 -28.62 -58.04 -34.44
CA ASN A 219 -29.78 -58.04 -35.35
C ASN A 219 -29.45 -58.46 -36.78
N GLU A 220 -28.17 -58.79 -37.08
CA GLU A 220 -27.71 -59.46 -38.30
C GLU A 220 -27.58 -60.98 -38.09
#